data_94d54f7c505ec027131771deb974bb75
#
_entry.id   94d54f7c505ec027131771deb974bb75
#
_cell.length_a   1.000
_cell.length_b   1.000
_cell.length_c   1.000
_cell.angle_alpha   90.00
_cell.angle_beta   90.00
_cell.angle_gamma   90.00
#
_symmetry.space_group_name_H-M   'P 1'
#
loop_
_entity.id
_entity.type
_entity.pdbx_description
1 polymer ?
#
loop_
_entity_poly.entity_id
_entity_poly.type
_entity_poly.pdbx_seq_one_letter_code
_entity_poly.pdbx_strand_id
1 'polypeptide(L)'
;MLRSSRGAAALVGARAAPAILWALGLAGCAGQQSALAPAGEGAERLASLFWIMSAGAVVIWVLVIGAAVYASRLRPGPHGERIGRAVLWGGTAFSTTVLSALLVYGLVLMPDLRAAGDGLKIAVSGEQWWWRVRYLPSGDGVPIESANEVRLPLGQRVELELTSPDVIHSFWIPPLGGKVDMIPGRVTRLVLEPTRTGRFRGACAEFCGTSHALMAFSVVVLEEAAFEDWLADEAAASIAPDSPAEARGQELFLQVGCGACHTVRGTAADGTIGPDLTHVASRATLGAGTLPNTSDALVRWIADTEAIKPDVRMPSFGALPEEHIQAIAAYLEGLE
;
A
#
# COMPACT_ATOMS: atom_id res chain seq x y z
N MET A 1 -49.58 -24.10 37.56
CA MET A 1 -48.54 -23.06 37.85
C MET A 1 -47.35 -23.31 36.95
N LEU A 2 -47.32 -22.62 35.79
CA LEU A 2 -46.17 -22.58 34.90
C LEU A 2 -46.04 -21.10 34.42
N ARG A 3 -45.18 -20.34 35.12
CA ARG A 3 -44.88 -18.95 34.76
C ARG A 3 -43.40 -18.84 34.40
N SER A 4 -43.22 -18.51 33.13
CA SER A 4 -42.23 -17.53 32.66
C SER A 4 -40.75 -17.75 32.92
N SER A 5 -40.12 -18.52 32.03
CA SER A 5 -38.65 -18.46 31.81
C SER A 5 -38.25 -17.69 30.52
N ARG A 6 -39.21 -17.01 29.85
CA ARG A 6 -38.94 -16.31 28.58
C ARG A 6 -38.43 -14.87 28.75
N GLY A 7 -38.51 -14.25 29.92
CA GLY A 7 -38.10 -12.87 30.14
C GLY A 7 -36.56 -12.69 30.34
N ALA A 8 -35.88 -13.67 30.88
CA ALA A 8 -34.46 -13.51 31.20
C ALA A 8 -33.55 -13.68 29.97
N ALA A 9 -33.89 -14.54 29.02
CA ALA A 9 -33.09 -14.75 27.78
C ALA A 9 -33.16 -13.54 26.84
N ALA A 10 -34.27 -12.81 26.78
CA ALA A 10 -34.42 -11.62 25.93
C ALA A 10 -33.61 -10.41 26.44
N LEU A 11 -33.46 -10.25 27.77
CA LEU A 11 -32.70 -9.17 28.38
C LEU A 11 -31.15 -9.40 28.29
N VAL A 12 -30.69 -10.64 28.27
CA VAL A 12 -29.28 -10.97 28.08
C VAL A 12 -28.87 -10.75 26.61
N GLY A 13 -29.74 -11.11 25.65
CA GLY A 13 -29.49 -10.89 24.21
C GLY A 13 -29.45 -9.40 23.84
N ALA A 14 -30.31 -8.55 24.45
CA ALA A 14 -30.35 -7.11 24.17
C ALA A 14 -29.13 -6.34 24.72
N ARG A 15 -28.47 -6.85 25.75
CA ARG A 15 -27.24 -6.26 26.32
C ARG A 15 -25.95 -6.72 25.63
N ALA A 16 -25.97 -7.88 24.98
CA ALA A 16 -24.82 -8.42 24.23
C ALA A 16 -24.67 -7.82 22.83
N ALA A 17 -25.77 -7.42 22.20
CA ALA A 17 -25.76 -6.85 20.85
C ALA A 17 -24.86 -5.61 20.68
N PRO A 18 -24.88 -4.59 21.57
CA PRO A 18 -23.99 -3.44 21.43
C PRO A 18 -22.52 -3.83 21.68
N ALA A 19 -22.23 -4.73 22.59
CA ALA A 19 -20.85 -5.19 22.85
C ALA A 19 -20.27 -5.97 21.67
N ILE A 20 -21.07 -6.79 20.99
CA ILE A 20 -20.68 -7.52 19.78
C ILE A 20 -20.46 -6.53 18.61
N LEU A 21 -21.32 -5.54 18.43
CA LEU A 21 -21.16 -4.49 17.43
C LEU A 21 -19.88 -3.64 17.66
N TRP A 22 -19.56 -3.32 18.91
CA TRP A 22 -18.31 -2.65 19.26
C TRP A 22 -17.08 -3.53 19.00
N ALA A 23 -17.13 -4.82 19.34
CA ALA A 23 -16.04 -5.76 19.08
C ALA A 23 -15.80 -5.98 17.58
N LEU A 24 -16.86 -6.05 16.77
CA LEU A 24 -16.76 -6.16 15.31
C LEU A 24 -16.22 -4.86 14.67
N GLY A 25 -16.55 -3.69 15.21
CA GLY A 25 -16.01 -2.41 14.78
C GLY A 25 -14.51 -2.26 15.01
N LEU A 26 -13.99 -2.85 16.08
CA LEU A 26 -12.55 -2.81 16.41
C LEU A 26 -11.71 -3.77 15.55
N ALA A 27 -12.30 -4.86 15.04
CA ALA A 27 -11.59 -5.82 14.18
C ALA A 27 -11.18 -5.21 12.81
N GLY A 28 -11.84 -4.16 12.36
CA GLY A 28 -11.52 -3.46 11.11
C GLY A 28 -10.30 -2.54 11.18
N CYS A 29 -9.71 -2.32 12.37
CA CYS A 29 -8.56 -1.42 12.55
C CYS A 29 -7.20 -2.11 12.32
N ALA A 30 -7.17 -3.41 12.05
CA ALA A 30 -5.96 -4.17 11.76
C ALA A 30 -5.96 -4.71 10.32
N GLY A 31 -4.79 -4.83 9.69
CA GLY A 31 -4.65 -5.37 8.34
C GLY A 31 -3.45 -4.81 7.59
N GLN A 32 -3.15 -5.41 6.44
CA GLN A 32 -1.97 -5.08 5.64
C GLN A 32 -1.94 -3.64 5.07
N GLN A 33 -3.08 -2.94 5.09
CA GLN A 33 -3.22 -1.54 4.65
C GLN A 33 -3.73 -0.61 5.77
N SER A 34 -3.74 -1.05 7.03
CA SER A 34 -4.27 -0.23 8.11
C SER A 34 -3.30 0.86 8.54
N ALA A 35 -3.66 2.12 8.35
CA ALA A 35 -2.94 3.27 8.89
C ALA A 35 -3.04 3.37 10.42
N LEU A 36 -3.97 2.63 11.06
CA LEU A 36 -4.14 2.56 12.51
C LEU A 36 -3.37 1.39 13.15
N ALA A 37 -2.69 0.57 12.35
CA ALA A 37 -1.75 -0.46 12.78
C ALA A 37 -0.35 -0.14 12.24
N PRO A 38 0.28 0.95 12.69
CA PRO A 38 1.54 1.43 12.13
C PRO A 38 2.66 0.41 12.30
N ALA A 39 3.56 0.40 11.34
CA ALA A 39 4.72 -0.47 11.24
C ALA A 39 5.96 0.30 10.71
N GLY A 40 5.91 1.63 10.75
CA GLY A 40 7.00 2.52 10.39
C GLY A 40 6.91 3.82 11.17
N GLU A 41 8.06 4.45 11.43
CA GLU A 41 8.16 5.65 12.28
C GLU A 41 7.25 6.79 11.80
N GLY A 42 7.19 7.04 10.49
CA GLY A 42 6.31 8.05 9.92
C GLY A 42 4.83 7.77 10.17
N ALA A 43 4.40 6.50 10.04
CA ALA A 43 3.02 6.10 10.31
C ALA A 43 2.68 6.17 11.80
N GLU A 44 3.61 5.85 12.70
CA GLU A 44 3.42 5.96 14.16
C GLU A 44 3.19 7.40 14.59
N ARG A 45 3.95 8.34 14.04
CA ARG A 45 3.77 9.78 14.29
C ARG A 45 2.40 10.28 13.79
N LEU A 46 1.98 9.85 12.59
CA LEU A 46 0.68 10.19 12.04
C LEU A 46 -0.48 9.57 12.83
N ALA A 47 -0.36 8.31 13.26
CA ALA A 47 -1.34 7.64 14.09
C ALA A 47 -1.47 8.32 15.47
N SER A 48 -0.37 8.75 16.07
CA SER A 48 -0.38 9.50 17.34
C SER A 48 -1.10 10.83 17.19
N LEU A 49 -0.83 11.59 16.12
CA LEU A 49 -1.53 12.82 15.83
C LEU A 49 -3.04 12.59 15.62
N PHE A 50 -3.40 11.54 14.87
CA PHE A 50 -4.80 11.15 14.64
C PHE A 50 -5.55 10.89 15.97
N TRP A 51 -4.95 10.15 16.91
CA TRP A 51 -5.57 9.84 18.18
C TRP A 51 -5.71 11.07 19.08
N ILE A 52 -4.70 11.95 19.12
CA ILE A 52 -4.76 13.21 19.85
C ILE A 52 -5.90 14.09 19.31
N MET A 53 -5.97 14.24 17.98
CA MET A 53 -7.02 15.02 17.35
C MET A 53 -8.41 14.42 17.58
N SER A 54 -8.54 13.08 17.49
CA SER A 54 -9.81 12.38 17.70
C SER A 54 -10.31 12.52 19.13
N ALA A 55 -9.43 12.35 20.11
CA ALA A 55 -9.77 12.56 21.53
C ALA A 55 -10.21 14.01 21.80
N GLY A 56 -9.47 14.99 21.28
CA GLY A 56 -9.82 16.41 21.36
C GLY A 56 -11.18 16.71 20.69
N ALA A 57 -11.42 16.14 19.50
CA ALA A 57 -12.68 16.32 18.79
C ALA A 57 -13.87 15.74 19.57
N VAL A 58 -13.72 14.57 20.20
CA VAL A 58 -14.76 13.99 21.07
C VAL A 58 -15.07 14.89 22.25
N VAL A 59 -14.05 15.44 22.93
CA VAL A 59 -14.26 16.37 24.05
C VAL A 59 -15.01 17.63 23.60
N ILE A 60 -14.58 18.24 22.51
CA ILE A 60 -15.24 19.42 21.93
C ILE A 60 -16.69 19.10 21.56
N TRP A 61 -16.92 17.98 20.92
CA TRP A 61 -18.26 17.53 20.51
C TRP A 61 -19.19 17.37 21.73
N VAL A 62 -18.72 16.69 22.78
CA VAL A 62 -19.50 16.51 24.02
C VAL A 62 -19.84 17.86 24.66
N LEU A 63 -18.87 18.77 24.72
CA LEU A 63 -19.09 20.11 25.30
C LEU A 63 -20.10 20.92 24.47
N VAL A 64 -19.96 20.94 23.15
CA VAL A 64 -20.85 21.71 22.27
C VAL A 64 -22.27 21.15 22.29
N ILE A 65 -22.41 19.83 22.12
CA ILE A 65 -23.73 19.16 22.16
C ILE A 65 -24.34 19.28 23.54
N GLY A 66 -23.57 19.09 24.61
CA GLY A 66 -24.01 19.26 25.99
C GLY A 66 -24.54 20.69 26.25
N ALA A 67 -23.81 21.71 25.80
CA ALA A 67 -24.22 23.11 25.90
C ALA A 67 -25.50 23.40 25.10
N ALA A 68 -25.61 22.84 23.87
CA ALA A 68 -26.81 22.98 23.05
C ALA A 68 -28.04 22.34 23.68
N VAL A 69 -27.90 21.11 24.22
CA VAL A 69 -28.99 20.43 24.95
C VAL A 69 -29.37 21.20 26.23
N TYR A 70 -28.38 21.67 26.99
CA TYR A 70 -28.63 22.50 28.18
C TYR A 70 -29.40 23.77 27.83
N ALA A 71 -28.96 24.52 26.81
CA ALA A 71 -29.62 25.76 26.40
C ALA A 71 -31.06 25.52 25.89
N SER A 72 -31.26 24.43 25.10
CA SER A 72 -32.57 24.17 24.48
C SER A 72 -33.60 23.56 25.43
N ARG A 73 -33.20 22.71 26.37
CA ARG A 73 -34.11 21.93 27.22
C ARG A 73 -34.20 22.41 28.65
N LEU A 74 -33.08 22.86 29.25
CA LEU A 74 -32.98 23.18 30.66
C LEU A 74 -33.06 24.70 30.93
N ARG A 75 -32.68 25.52 29.96
CA ARG A 75 -32.74 26.98 30.03
C ARG A 75 -33.30 27.60 28.73
N PRO A 76 -34.51 27.24 28.31
CA PRO A 76 -35.12 27.88 27.16
C PRO A 76 -35.44 29.35 27.46
N GLY A 77 -34.92 30.27 26.67
CA GLY A 77 -35.18 31.69 26.79
C GLY A 77 -34.15 32.56 26.10
N PRO A 78 -34.41 33.86 25.91
CA PRO A 78 -33.47 34.76 25.27
C PRO A 78 -32.21 34.91 26.14
N HIS A 79 -31.06 34.58 25.56
CA HIS A 79 -29.75 34.81 26.19
C HIS A 79 -29.33 36.26 25.92
N GLY A 80 -28.88 36.98 26.95
CA GLY A 80 -28.48 38.36 26.80
C GLY A 80 -27.25 38.52 25.86
N GLU A 81 -27.11 39.69 25.24
CA GLU A 81 -26.01 40.00 24.29
C GLU A 81 -24.59 39.68 24.79
N ARG A 82 -24.41 39.75 26.13
CA ARG A 82 -23.10 39.42 26.76
C ARG A 82 -22.74 37.93 26.56
N ILE A 83 -23.75 37.03 26.68
CA ILE A 83 -23.55 35.60 26.47
C ILE A 83 -23.27 35.32 24.98
N GLY A 84 -24.04 35.97 24.08
CA GLY A 84 -23.82 35.86 22.64
C GLY A 84 -22.41 36.30 22.23
N ARG A 85 -21.93 37.44 22.75
CA ARG A 85 -20.57 37.91 22.52
C ARG A 85 -19.50 36.99 23.10
N ALA A 86 -19.71 36.45 24.31
CA ALA A 86 -18.78 35.52 24.93
C ALA A 86 -18.68 34.21 24.15
N VAL A 87 -19.78 33.67 23.62
CA VAL A 87 -19.80 32.49 22.75
C VAL A 87 -19.08 32.76 21.43
N LEU A 88 -19.34 33.92 20.80
CA LEU A 88 -18.70 34.30 19.54
C LEU A 88 -17.18 34.47 19.70
N TRP A 89 -16.74 35.31 20.64
CA TRP A 89 -15.32 35.57 20.82
C TRP A 89 -14.57 34.37 21.43
N GLY A 90 -15.18 33.68 22.39
CA GLY A 90 -14.62 32.47 22.98
C GLY A 90 -14.47 31.34 21.95
N GLY A 91 -15.49 31.11 21.14
CA GLY A 91 -15.45 30.13 20.06
C GLY A 91 -14.40 30.47 18.99
N THR A 92 -14.31 31.76 18.57
CA THR A 92 -13.31 32.21 17.60
C THR A 92 -11.90 32.09 18.16
N ALA A 93 -11.66 32.61 19.38
CA ALA A 93 -10.33 32.55 19.99
C ALA A 93 -9.87 31.11 20.25
N PHE A 94 -10.76 30.25 20.74
CA PHE A 94 -10.47 28.84 20.98
C PHE A 94 -10.11 28.11 19.68
N SER A 95 -10.93 28.22 18.64
CA SER A 95 -10.69 27.56 17.35
C SER A 95 -9.37 28.04 16.72
N THR A 96 -9.14 29.36 16.72
CA THR A 96 -7.90 29.93 16.18
C THR A 96 -6.68 29.41 16.95
N THR A 97 -6.72 29.36 18.28
CA THR A 97 -5.61 28.88 19.10
C THR A 97 -5.33 27.41 18.84
N VAL A 98 -6.37 26.55 18.84
CA VAL A 98 -6.20 25.10 18.61
C VAL A 98 -5.66 24.84 17.21
N LEU A 99 -6.22 25.46 16.17
CA LEU A 99 -5.76 25.29 14.80
C LEU A 99 -4.34 25.81 14.59
N SER A 100 -3.99 26.95 15.21
CA SER A 100 -2.61 27.47 15.16
C SER A 100 -1.62 26.53 15.85
N ALA A 101 -1.99 25.98 17.01
CA ALA A 101 -1.16 25.01 17.71
C ALA A 101 -0.94 23.73 16.90
N LEU A 102 -1.99 23.19 16.26
CA LEU A 102 -1.90 22.05 15.37
C LEU A 102 -1.05 22.34 14.13
N LEU A 103 -1.21 23.52 13.53
CA LEU A 103 -0.38 23.96 12.41
C LEU A 103 1.10 24.00 12.77
N VAL A 104 1.43 24.65 13.89
CA VAL A 104 2.82 24.74 14.38
C VAL A 104 3.38 23.35 14.65
N TYR A 105 2.60 22.48 15.32
CA TYR A 105 3.00 21.10 15.57
C TYR A 105 3.28 20.33 14.26
N GLY A 106 2.39 20.43 13.27
CA GLY A 106 2.58 19.81 11.96
C GLY A 106 3.82 20.33 11.21
N LEU A 107 4.07 21.64 11.27
CA LEU A 107 5.26 22.25 10.65
C LEU A 107 6.56 21.80 11.33
N VAL A 108 6.56 21.62 12.64
CA VAL A 108 7.73 21.12 13.40
C VAL A 108 8.01 19.64 13.09
N LEU A 109 6.97 18.85 12.82
CA LEU A 109 7.10 17.43 12.48
C LEU A 109 7.66 17.18 11.07
N MET A 110 7.42 18.09 10.12
CA MET A 110 7.75 17.92 8.70
C MET A 110 9.24 17.71 8.38
N PRO A 111 10.20 18.43 8.98
CA PRO A 111 11.62 18.25 8.67
C PRO A 111 12.10 16.82 8.92
N ASP A 112 11.70 16.21 10.04
CA ASP A 112 12.10 14.85 10.39
C ASP A 112 11.53 13.82 9.42
N LEU A 113 10.28 14.01 8.99
CA LEU A 113 9.63 13.12 8.01
C LEU A 113 10.26 13.22 6.60
N ARG A 114 10.98 14.31 6.32
CA ARG A 114 11.62 14.59 5.01
C ARG A 114 13.14 14.48 5.04
N ALA A 115 13.73 14.23 6.20
CA ALA A 115 15.18 14.06 6.30
C ALA A 115 15.63 12.89 5.42
N ALA A 116 16.80 13.04 4.79
CA ALA A 116 17.35 12.02 3.89
C ALA A 116 17.48 10.64 4.55
N GLY A 117 17.49 9.59 3.74
CA GLY A 117 17.75 8.23 4.19
C GLY A 117 19.24 7.97 4.46
N ASP A 118 19.54 6.87 5.12
CA ASP A 118 20.87 6.53 5.64
C ASP A 118 21.75 5.73 4.63
N GLY A 119 21.36 5.67 3.37
CA GLY A 119 22.19 5.04 2.34
C GLY A 119 21.41 4.25 1.29
N LEU A 120 20.50 3.37 1.68
CA LEU A 120 19.70 2.61 0.71
C LEU A 120 18.73 3.53 -0.04
N LYS A 121 18.86 3.51 -1.37
CA LYS A 121 17.93 4.23 -2.26
C LYS A 121 17.21 3.25 -3.17
N ILE A 122 15.91 3.46 -3.34
CA ILE A 122 15.07 2.69 -4.23
C ILE A 122 14.37 3.65 -5.19
N ALA A 123 14.62 3.54 -6.48
CA ALA A 123 13.87 4.26 -7.50
C ALA A 123 12.60 3.47 -7.85
N VAL A 124 11.44 4.14 -7.77
CA VAL A 124 10.16 3.56 -8.15
C VAL A 124 9.52 4.40 -9.25
N SER A 125 9.16 3.75 -10.34
CA SER A 125 8.38 4.35 -11.43
C SER A 125 6.97 3.77 -11.42
N GLY A 126 5.95 4.65 -11.32
CA GLY A 126 4.55 4.28 -11.55
C GLY A 126 4.25 4.37 -13.03
N GLU A 127 3.87 3.26 -13.63
CA GLU A 127 3.54 3.13 -15.06
C GLU A 127 2.13 2.53 -15.17
N GLN A 128 1.32 2.94 -16.13
CA GLN A 128 -0.06 2.46 -16.26
C GLN A 128 -0.12 0.96 -16.65
N TRP A 129 -0.43 -0.01 -15.72
CA TRP A 129 -0.79 0.18 -14.28
C TRP A 129 0.02 -0.80 -13.44
N TRP A 130 1.32 -0.58 -13.32
CA TRP A 130 2.25 -1.41 -12.58
C TRP A 130 3.40 -0.56 -12.00
N TRP A 131 4.27 -1.17 -11.21
CA TRP A 131 5.34 -0.49 -10.49
C TRP A 131 6.69 -1.09 -10.89
N ARG A 132 7.55 -0.29 -11.51
CA ARG A 132 8.94 -0.63 -11.72
C ARG A 132 9.73 -0.24 -10.48
N VAL A 133 10.51 -1.17 -9.94
CA VAL A 133 11.30 -0.98 -8.73
C VAL A 133 12.76 -1.22 -9.03
N ARG A 134 13.63 -0.33 -8.61
CA ARG A 134 15.08 -0.44 -8.80
C ARG A 134 15.80 -0.14 -7.49
N TYR A 135 16.56 -1.09 -7.01
CA TYR A 135 17.46 -0.89 -5.88
C TYR A 135 18.75 -0.29 -6.39
N LEU A 136 19.06 0.93 -5.94
CA LEU A 136 20.21 1.67 -6.41
C LEU A 136 21.47 1.31 -5.57
N PRO A 137 22.56 0.92 -6.20
CA PRO A 137 23.79 0.60 -5.48
C PRO A 137 24.42 1.86 -4.84
N SER A 138 25.17 1.66 -3.78
CA SER A 138 25.99 2.73 -3.17
C SER A 138 27.26 2.96 -3.99
N GLY A 139 27.16 3.54 -5.19
CA GLY A 139 28.28 3.80 -6.09
C GLY A 139 27.94 3.50 -7.56
N ASP A 140 28.96 3.18 -8.38
CA ASP A 140 28.82 2.97 -9.83
C ASP A 140 28.29 1.58 -10.23
N GLY A 141 27.61 0.89 -9.34
CA GLY A 141 27.02 -0.42 -9.61
C GLY A 141 25.80 -0.35 -10.53
N VAL A 142 25.36 -1.52 -11.02
CA VAL A 142 24.15 -1.65 -11.83
C VAL A 142 22.93 -1.75 -10.90
N PRO A 143 21.86 -0.97 -11.12
CA PRO A 143 20.63 -1.11 -10.37
C PRO A 143 20.04 -2.51 -10.48
N ILE A 144 19.52 -3.04 -9.37
CA ILE A 144 18.82 -4.33 -9.35
C ILE A 144 17.34 -4.05 -9.62
N GLU A 145 16.82 -4.59 -10.71
CA GLU A 145 15.42 -4.41 -11.11
C GLU A 145 14.50 -5.46 -10.49
N SER A 146 13.37 -4.99 -9.99
CA SER A 146 12.22 -5.79 -9.57
C SER A 146 10.93 -5.11 -10.00
N ALA A 147 9.77 -5.71 -9.74
CA ALA A 147 8.49 -5.13 -10.11
C ALA A 147 7.34 -5.54 -9.18
N ASN A 148 6.45 -4.59 -8.89
CA ASN A 148 5.20 -4.80 -8.14
C ASN A 148 5.37 -5.33 -6.71
N GLU A 149 6.61 -5.40 -6.24
CA GLU A 149 6.97 -5.74 -4.86
C GLU A 149 8.13 -4.86 -4.41
N VAL A 150 8.05 -4.34 -3.18
CA VAL A 150 9.12 -3.56 -2.55
C VAL A 150 9.53 -4.28 -1.27
N ARG A 151 10.79 -4.64 -1.14
CA ARG A 151 11.35 -5.18 0.10
C ARG A 151 12.18 -4.12 0.80
N LEU A 152 12.04 -4.04 2.11
CA LEU A 152 12.68 -3.02 2.94
C LEU A 152 13.38 -3.68 4.13
N PRO A 153 14.57 -3.23 4.51
CA PRO A 153 15.22 -3.66 5.74
C PRO A 153 14.56 -3.03 6.96
N LEU A 154 14.45 -3.79 8.05
CA LEU A 154 13.96 -3.32 9.33
C LEU A 154 14.91 -2.29 9.94
N GLY A 155 14.36 -1.21 10.51
CA GLY A 155 15.10 -0.20 11.25
C GLY A 155 16.02 0.69 10.42
N GLN A 156 16.08 0.50 9.09
CA GLN A 156 16.85 1.38 8.21
C GLN A 156 15.95 2.45 7.59
N ARG A 157 16.52 3.62 7.45
CA ARG A 157 15.89 4.78 6.84
C ARG A 157 16.14 4.79 5.33
N VAL A 158 15.14 4.29 4.57
CA VAL A 158 15.23 4.09 3.12
C VAL A 158 14.65 5.30 2.39
N GLU A 159 15.40 5.84 1.42
CA GLU A 159 14.93 6.91 0.52
C GLU A 159 14.35 6.30 -0.76
N LEU A 160 13.09 6.63 -1.06
CA LEU A 160 12.44 6.27 -2.32
C LEU A 160 12.43 7.48 -3.25
N GLU A 161 13.01 7.32 -4.45
CA GLU A 161 12.92 8.28 -5.56
C GLU A 161 11.76 7.88 -6.47
N LEU A 162 10.73 8.72 -6.51
CA LEU A 162 9.43 8.41 -7.12
C LEU A 162 9.24 9.21 -8.41
N THR A 163 8.96 8.50 -9.51
CA THR A 163 8.77 9.08 -10.85
C THR A 163 7.57 8.47 -11.56
N SER A 164 7.09 9.14 -12.59
CA SER A 164 6.10 8.61 -13.51
C SER A 164 6.43 9.03 -14.95
N PRO A 165 6.39 8.13 -15.94
CA PRO A 165 6.58 8.48 -17.36
C PRO A 165 5.28 8.84 -18.07
N ASP A 166 4.11 8.62 -17.48
CA ASP A 166 2.81 8.75 -18.16
C ASP A 166 1.87 9.74 -17.46
N VAL A 167 1.14 9.32 -16.44
CA VAL A 167 0.17 10.14 -15.70
C VAL A 167 0.60 10.31 -14.25
N ILE A 168 -0.11 11.13 -13.48
CA ILE A 168 0.12 11.21 -12.03
C ILE A 168 -0.32 9.90 -11.38
N HIS A 169 0.56 9.30 -10.57
CA HIS A 169 0.27 8.25 -9.62
C HIS A 169 0.53 8.75 -8.20
N SER A 170 0.21 7.98 -7.19
CA SER A 170 0.62 8.30 -5.82
C SER A 170 1.07 7.03 -5.12
N PHE A 171 2.27 7.02 -4.61
CA PHE A 171 2.86 5.90 -3.90
C PHE A 171 2.46 5.95 -2.42
N TRP A 172 1.81 4.90 -1.92
CA TRP A 172 1.34 4.87 -0.55
C TRP A 172 1.39 3.47 0.05
N ILE A 173 2.01 3.38 1.21
CA ILE A 173 2.04 2.20 2.08
C ILE A 173 1.50 2.65 3.44
N PRO A 174 0.16 2.57 3.67
CA PRO A 174 -0.48 3.16 4.85
C PRO A 174 0.15 2.79 6.20
N PRO A 175 0.59 1.53 6.43
CA PRO A 175 1.23 1.17 7.69
C PRO A 175 2.65 1.71 7.87
N LEU A 176 3.33 2.16 6.81
CA LEU A 176 4.73 2.61 6.90
C LEU A 176 4.87 4.13 6.88
N GLY A 177 3.97 4.84 6.21
CA GLY A 177 4.07 6.29 6.11
C GLY A 177 2.95 6.98 5.34
N GLY A 178 3.11 8.27 5.12
CA GLY A 178 2.24 9.07 4.26
C GLY A 178 2.39 8.74 2.77
N LYS A 179 1.50 9.28 1.94
CA LYS A 179 1.58 9.16 0.48
C LYS A 179 2.40 10.30 -0.14
N VAL A 180 2.99 10.01 -1.30
CA VAL A 180 3.65 11.02 -2.14
C VAL A 180 3.25 10.83 -3.59
N ASP A 181 2.86 11.93 -4.22
CA ASP A 181 2.45 11.94 -5.63
C ASP A 181 3.66 11.85 -6.56
N MET A 182 3.51 11.03 -7.60
CA MET A 182 4.49 10.77 -8.65
C MET A 182 4.09 11.54 -9.89
N ILE A 183 4.70 12.73 -10.07
CA ILE A 183 4.30 13.69 -11.08
C ILE A 183 5.21 13.54 -12.31
N PRO A 184 4.67 13.37 -13.53
CA PRO A 184 5.46 13.30 -14.75
C PRO A 184 6.45 14.48 -14.88
N GLY A 185 7.68 14.16 -15.25
CA GLY A 185 8.76 15.14 -15.37
C GLY A 185 9.37 15.63 -14.06
N ARG A 186 8.99 15.05 -12.92
CA ARG A 186 9.56 15.36 -11.60
C ARG A 186 10.03 14.09 -10.87
N VAL A 187 11.07 14.23 -10.09
CA VAL A 187 11.45 13.25 -9.07
C VAL A 187 10.93 13.75 -7.73
N THR A 188 10.01 13.02 -7.13
CA THR A 188 9.56 13.26 -5.76
C THR A 188 10.20 12.25 -4.82
N ARG A 189 10.23 12.53 -3.52
CA ARG A 189 10.94 11.70 -2.54
C ARG A 189 10.04 11.34 -1.38
N LEU A 190 10.15 10.10 -0.95
CA LEU A 190 9.53 9.57 0.26
C LEU A 190 10.61 8.84 1.07
N VAL A 191 10.66 9.09 2.36
CA VAL A 191 11.53 8.35 3.27
C VAL A 191 10.67 7.46 4.16
N LEU A 192 11.02 6.19 4.24
CA LEU A 192 10.38 5.20 5.08
C LEU A 192 11.40 4.58 6.03
N GLU A 193 10.98 4.38 7.26
CA GLU A 193 11.76 3.70 8.31
C GLU A 193 10.85 2.64 8.94
N PRO A 194 10.91 1.39 8.46
CA PRO A 194 10.09 0.31 9.01
C PRO A 194 10.50 -0.03 10.44
N THR A 195 9.52 -0.14 11.34
CA THR A 195 9.72 -0.47 12.76
C THR A 195 9.28 -1.89 13.11
N ARG A 196 8.69 -2.62 12.15
CA ARG A 196 8.19 -3.98 12.33
C ARG A 196 8.31 -4.79 11.04
N THR A 197 8.82 -6.01 11.13
CA THR A 197 8.81 -6.98 10.03
C THR A 197 7.38 -7.39 9.67
N GLY A 198 7.20 -7.88 8.45
CA GLY A 198 5.94 -8.42 7.99
C GLY A 198 5.62 -8.11 6.53
N ARG A 199 4.41 -8.51 6.12
CA ARG A 199 3.88 -8.26 4.79
C ARG A 199 2.81 -7.17 4.83
N PHE A 200 2.98 -6.16 4.00
CA PHE A 200 2.06 -5.04 3.87
C PHE A 200 1.63 -4.91 2.40
N ARG A 201 0.63 -4.08 2.17
CA ARG A 201 0.13 -3.79 0.84
C ARG A 201 0.19 -2.28 0.59
N GLY A 202 0.85 -1.89 -0.49
CA GLY A 202 0.79 -0.56 -1.05
C GLY A 202 -0.24 -0.46 -2.18
N ALA A 203 -0.62 0.76 -2.52
CA ALA A 203 -1.57 1.04 -3.58
C ALA A 203 -1.28 2.38 -4.25
N CYS A 204 -1.73 2.53 -5.49
CA CYS A 204 -1.84 3.83 -6.12
C CYS A 204 -2.96 4.64 -5.42
N ALA A 205 -2.61 5.80 -4.89
CA ALA A 205 -3.52 6.66 -4.13
C ALA A 205 -3.88 7.95 -4.88
N GLU A 206 -3.71 7.97 -6.22
CA GLU A 206 -4.17 9.02 -7.13
C GLU A 206 -4.78 8.39 -8.37
N PHE A 207 -5.93 8.89 -8.83
CA PHE A 207 -6.62 8.32 -9.98
C PHE A 207 -5.75 8.40 -11.24
N CYS A 208 -5.40 7.24 -11.81
CA CYS A 208 -4.46 7.11 -12.93
C CYS A 208 -5.06 6.42 -14.17
N GLY A 209 -6.37 6.28 -14.26
CA GLY A 209 -7.06 5.69 -15.41
C GLY A 209 -7.81 4.39 -15.10
N THR A 210 -8.12 3.60 -16.15
CA THR A 210 -9.06 2.48 -16.12
C THR A 210 -8.74 1.45 -15.05
N SER A 211 -7.50 0.97 -14.96
CA SER A 211 -7.09 -0.05 -14.00
C SER A 211 -6.47 0.53 -12.71
N HIS A 212 -6.82 1.80 -12.35
CA HIS A 212 -6.34 2.42 -11.12
C HIS A 212 -6.60 1.57 -9.86
N ALA A 213 -7.81 1.03 -9.70
CA ALA A 213 -8.16 0.21 -8.54
C ALA A 213 -7.39 -1.13 -8.46
N LEU A 214 -6.78 -1.55 -9.57
CA LEU A 214 -5.99 -2.77 -9.70
C LEU A 214 -4.47 -2.48 -9.69
N MET A 215 -4.06 -1.25 -9.37
CA MET A 215 -2.66 -0.86 -9.28
C MET A 215 -2.19 -0.84 -7.83
N ALA A 216 -1.92 -2.02 -7.31
CA ALA A 216 -1.36 -2.24 -5.98
C ALA A 216 0.05 -2.85 -6.07
N PHE A 217 0.69 -3.06 -4.92
CA PHE A 217 1.98 -3.74 -4.82
C PHE A 217 2.14 -4.38 -3.45
N SER A 218 2.96 -5.42 -3.39
CA SER A 218 3.33 -6.07 -2.14
C SER A 218 4.50 -5.34 -1.49
N VAL A 219 4.52 -5.33 -0.17
CA VAL A 219 5.63 -4.79 0.60
C VAL A 219 6.05 -5.81 1.66
N VAL A 220 7.33 -6.12 1.70
CA VAL A 220 7.88 -7.08 2.67
C VAL A 220 8.97 -6.38 3.47
N VAL A 221 8.82 -6.30 4.79
CA VAL A 221 9.86 -5.82 5.68
C VAL A 221 10.58 -7.01 6.27
N LEU A 222 11.89 -7.07 6.06
CA LEU A 222 12.78 -8.16 6.47
C LEU A 222 13.78 -7.66 7.52
N GLU A 223 14.27 -8.58 8.35
CA GLU A 223 15.49 -8.34 9.11
C GLU A 223 16.65 -8.03 8.16
N GLU A 224 17.64 -7.23 8.60
CA GLU A 224 18.72 -6.72 7.76
C GLU A 224 19.46 -7.83 6.99
N ALA A 225 19.89 -8.89 7.67
CA ALA A 225 20.60 -10.00 7.03
C ALA A 225 19.74 -10.70 5.96
N ALA A 226 18.45 -10.95 6.25
CA ALA A 226 17.55 -11.57 5.29
C ALA A 226 17.23 -10.65 4.10
N PHE A 227 17.29 -9.33 4.29
CA PHE A 227 17.17 -8.37 3.20
C PHE A 227 18.42 -8.38 2.30
N GLU A 228 19.62 -8.44 2.89
CA GLU A 228 20.88 -8.51 2.14
C GLU A 228 20.98 -9.80 1.34
N ASP A 229 20.64 -10.95 1.94
CA ASP A 229 20.59 -12.24 1.25
C ASP A 229 19.61 -12.18 0.06
N TRP A 230 18.38 -11.71 0.30
CA TRP A 230 17.41 -11.54 -0.79
C TRP A 230 17.91 -10.60 -1.89
N LEU A 231 18.55 -9.49 -1.55
CA LEU A 231 19.03 -8.51 -2.53
C LEU A 231 20.14 -9.10 -3.40
N ALA A 232 20.97 -9.97 -2.83
CA ALA A 232 21.99 -10.70 -3.56
C ALA A 232 21.38 -11.71 -4.53
N ASP A 233 20.34 -12.43 -4.10
CA ASP A 233 19.58 -13.36 -4.95
C ASP A 233 18.85 -12.61 -6.07
N GLU A 234 18.15 -11.51 -5.76
CA GLU A 234 17.48 -10.68 -6.77
C GLU A 234 18.43 -10.08 -7.79
N ALA A 235 19.71 -9.88 -7.44
CA ALA A 235 20.76 -9.42 -8.39
C ALA A 235 21.24 -10.51 -9.35
N ALA A 236 21.05 -11.77 -9.01
CA ALA A 236 21.53 -12.89 -9.79
C ALA A 236 20.78 -13.05 -11.13
N ALA A 237 21.39 -13.76 -12.05
CA ALA A 237 20.69 -14.21 -13.26
C ALA A 237 19.73 -15.35 -12.92
N SER A 238 18.72 -15.57 -13.79
CA SER A 238 17.81 -16.70 -13.66
C SER A 238 18.56 -18.03 -13.70
N ILE A 239 18.06 -19.01 -12.96
CA ILE A 239 18.53 -20.39 -13.03
C ILE A 239 18.07 -21.04 -14.35
N ALA A 240 18.83 -22.04 -14.80
CA ALA A 240 18.43 -22.81 -15.98
C ALA A 240 17.18 -23.64 -15.67
N PRO A 241 16.31 -23.87 -16.68
CA PRO A 241 15.16 -24.78 -16.53
C PRO A 241 15.58 -26.14 -16.02
N ASP A 242 14.86 -26.69 -15.04
CA ASP A 242 15.17 -27.94 -14.34
C ASP A 242 14.27 -29.11 -14.78
N SER A 243 13.23 -28.81 -15.59
CA SER A 243 12.35 -29.80 -16.17
C SER A 243 12.17 -29.63 -17.70
N PRO A 244 11.81 -30.71 -18.42
CA PRO A 244 11.46 -30.59 -19.85
C PRO A 244 10.32 -29.63 -20.15
N ALA A 245 9.37 -29.47 -19.20
CA ALA A 245 8.26 -28.53 -19.33
C ALA A 245 8.73 -27.08 -19.26
N GLU A 246 9.59 -26.76 -18.32
CA GLU A 246 10.21 -25.43 -18.18
C GLU A 246 11.12 -25.10 -19.38
N ALA A 247 11.94 -26.07 -19.84
CA ALA A 247 12.78 -25.86 -21.01
C ALA A 247 11.93 -25.58 -22.26
N ARG A 248 10.82 -26.29 -22.44
CA ARG A 248 9.86 -26.03 -23.52
C ARG A 248 9.19 -24.66 -23.34
N GLY A 249 8.85 -24.29 -22.10
CA GLY A 249 8.29 -22.98 -21.76
C GLY A 249 9.25 -21.83 -22.07
N GLN A 250 10.53 -21.97 -21.78
CA GLN A 250 11.56 -20.99 -22.10
C GLN A 250 11.71 -20.80 -23.62
N GLU A 251 11.73 -21.90 -24.38
CA GLU A 251 11.75 -21.84 -25.85
C GLU A 251 10.52 -21.10 -26.41
N LEU A 252 9.33 -21.43 -25.93
CA LEU A 252 8.08 -20.79 -26.33
C LEU A 252 8.02 -19.32 -25.92
N PHE A 253 8.49 -18.96 -24.72
CA PHE A 253 8.58 -17.59 -24.24
C PHE A 253 9.39 -16.71 -25.20
N LEU A 254 10.50 -17.21 -25.71
CA LEU A 254 11.31 -16.50 -26.69
C LEU A 254 10.66 -16.51 -28.09
N GLN A 255 10.12 -17.63 -28.56
CA GLN A 255 9.51 -17.78 -29.89
C GLN A 255 8.24 -16.92 -30.05
N VAL A 256 7.41 -16.86 -29.02
CA VAL A 256 6.15 -16.08 -29.01
C VAL A 256 6.45 -14.58 -28.89
N GLY A 257 7.67 -14.22 -28.48
CA GLY A 257 8.11 -12.84 -28.41
C GLY A 257 7.90 -12.15 -27.06
N CYS A 258 7.66 -12.89 -25.97
CA CYS A 258 7.54 -12.33 -24.61
C CYS A 258 8.81 -11.56 -24.21
N GLY A 259 9.99 -12.07 -24.61
CA GLY A 259 11.30 -11.44 -24.36
C GLY A 259 11.52 -10.09 -25.05
N ALA A 260 10.67 -9.69 -26.02
CA ALA A 260 10.74 -8.36 -26.61
C ALA A 260 10.25 -7.24 -25.65
N CYS A 261 9.42 -7.61 -24.66
CA CYS A 261 8.89 -6.67 -23.66
C CYS A 261 9.45 -6.94 -22.27
N HIS A 262 9.79 -8.18 -21.95
CA HIS A 262 10.23 -8.63 -20.63
C HIS A 262 11.70 -9.05 -20.63
N THR A 263 12.40 -8.66 -19.56
CA THR A 263 13.75 -9.17 -19.27
C THR A 263 13.66 -10.46 -18.46
N VAL A 264 14.49 -11.45 -18.81
CA VAL A 264 14.89 -12.56 -17.94
C VAL A 264 16.42 -12.65 -18.01
N ARG A 265 17.09 -12.17 -16.99
CA ARG A 265 18.57 -12.09 -16.94
C ARG A 265 19.20 -13.46 -17.09
N GLY A 266 20.25 -13.56 -17.88
CA GLY A 266 20.92 -14.83 -18.23
C GLY A 266 20.32 -15.52 -19.45
N THR A 267 19.32 -14.94 -20.10
CA THR A 267 18.70 -15.43 -21.35
C THR A 267 18.76 -14.38 -22.47
N ALA A 268 18.21 -14.69 -23.63
CA ALA A 268 18.06 -13.73 -24.74
C ALA A 268 16.90 -12.74 -24.56
N ALA A 269 16.14 -12.84 -23.49
CA ALA A 269 15.03 -11.92 -23.18
C ALA A 269 15.58 -10.68 -22.48
N ASP A 270 15.63 -9.53 -23.17
CA ASP A 270 16.21 -8.27 -22.71
C ASP A 270 15.25 -7.08 -22.84
N GLY A 271 13.96 -7.33 -23.09
CA GLY A 271 12.94 -6.30 -23.23
C GLY A 271 12.67 -5.54 -21.93
N THR A 272 12.56 -4.20 -22.02
CA THR A 272 12.40 -3.30 -20.88
C THR A 272 11.05 -2.58 -20.83
N ILE A 273 10.11 -2.93 -21.73
CA ILE A 273 8.77 -2.31 -21.79
C ILE A 273 7.89 -2.78 -20.63
N GLY A 274 7.93 -4.10 -20.35
CA GLY A 274 7.25 -4.73 -19.22
C GLY A 274 8.17 -4.92 -18.02
N PRO A 275 7.67 -5.53 -16.95
CA PRO A 275 8.47 -5.89 -15.78
C PRO A 275 9.59 -6.90 -16.10
N ASP A 276 10.71 -6.78 -15.42
CA ASP A 276 11.70 -7.85 -15.32
C ASP A 276 11.08 -9.06 -14.65
N LEU A 277 11.19 -10.24 -15.26
CA LEU A 277 10.59 -11.49 -14.81
C LEU A 277 11.62 -12.49 -14.26
N THR A 278 12.88 -12.09 -14.10
CA THR A 278 13.98 -12.98 -13.69
C THR A 278 13.66 -13.78 -12.42
N HIS A 279 13.01 -13.14 -11.44
CA HIS A 279 12.62 -13.76 -10.17
C HIS A 279 11.10 -13.60 -9.95
N VAL A 280 10.29 -13.80 -11.00
CA VAL A 280 8.83 -13.59 -10.90
C VAL A 280 8.17 -14.58 -9.95
N ALA A 281 8.69 -15.80 -9.82
CA ALA A 281 8.14 -16.83 -8.93
C ALA A 281 8.29 -16.45 -7.44
N SER A 282 9.33 -15.71 -7.08
CA SER A 282 9.54 -15.25 -5.69
C SER A 282 8.56 -14.17 -5.23
N ARG A 283 7.81 -13.55 -6.15
CA ARG A 283 6.86 -12.46 -5.85
C ARG A 283 5.56 -13.00 -5.24
N ALA A 284 4.97 -12.23 -4.34
CA ALA A 284 3.72 -12.62 -3.69
C ALA A 284 2.51 -12.58 -4.61
N THR A 285 2.53 -11.74 -5.66
CA THR A 285 1.36 -11.47 -6.50
C THR A 285 1.74 -11.19 -7.95
N LEU A 286 0.77 -11.40 -8.85
CA LEU A 286 0.84 -11.06 -10.27
C LEU A 286 -0.02 -9.82 -10.59
N GLY A 287 0.25 -9.18 -11.73
CA GLY A 287 -0.56 -8.09 -12.27
C GLY A 287 -0.67 -6.86 -11.34
N ALA A 288 0.39 -6.55 -10.57
CA ALA A 288 0.39 -5.46 -9.59
C ALA A 288 -0.64 -5.66 -8.46
N GLY A 289 -0.60 -6.82 -7.80
CA GLY A 289 -1.47 -7.14 -6.67
C GLY A 289 -2.89 -7.56 -7.05
N THR A 290 -3.13 -7.89 -8.34
CA THR A 290 -4.45 -8.29 -8.85
C THR A 290 -4.73 -9.78 -8.62
N LEU A 291 -3.74 -10.65 -8.81
CA LEU A 291 -3.86 -12.10 -8.66
C LEU A 291 -2.80 -12.64 -7.66
N PRO A 292 -3.09 -13.76 -6.98
CA PRO A 292 -2.05 -14.50 -6.26
C PRO A 292 -1.04 -15.05 -7.28
N ASN A 293 0.21 -15.25 -6.87
CA ASN A 293 1.23 -15.86 -7.71
C ASN A 293 1.12 -17.39 -7.61
N THR A 294 0.40 -17.98 -8.53
CA THR A 294 0.17 -19.43 -8.64
C THR A 294 0.16 -19.82 -10.11
N SER A 295 0.43 -21.10 -10.42
CA SER A 295 0.42 -21.67 -11.77
C SER A 295 -0.87 -21.34 -12.52
N ASP A 296 -2.03 -21.61 -11.91
CA ASP A 296 -3.35 -21.31 -12.50
C ASP A 296 -3.56 -19.81 -12.78
N ALA A 297 -3.02 -18.94 -11.91
CA ALA A 297 -3.12 -17.51 -12.10
C ALA A 297 -2.19 -17.00 -13.20
N LEU A 298 -1.00 -17.59 -13.36
CA LEU A 298 -0.09 -17.33 -14.49
C LEU A 298 -0.75 -17.69 -15.81
N VAL A 299 -1.32 -18.91 -15.91
CA VAL A 299 -2.04 -19.36 -17.12
C VAL A 299 -3.17 -18.40 -17.48
N ARG A 300 -4.01 -18.03 -16.52
CA ARG A 300 -5.12 -17.08 -16.75
C ARG A 300 -4.63 -15.69 -17.13
N TRP A 301 -3.58 -15.20 -16.47
CA TRP A 301 -3.00 -13.90 -16.76
C TRP A 301 -2.43 -13.82 -18.18
N ILE A 302 -1.70 -14.87 -18.63
CA ILE A 302 -1.14 -14.93 -19.98
C ILE A 302 -2.26 -15.04 -21.01
N ALA A 303 -3.27 -15.87 -20.74
CA ALA A 303 -4.38 -16.10 -21.66
C ALA A 303 -5.23 -14.85 -21.90
N ASP A 304 -5.60 -14.13 -20.84
CA ASP A 304 -6.54 -13.00 -20.96
C ASP A 304 -6.25 -11.90 -19.93
N THR A 305 -5.23 -11.10 -20.23
CA THR A 305 -4.86 -9.94 -19.42
C THR A 305 -5.96 -8.89 -19.41
N GLU A 306 -6.64 -8.66 -20.53
CA GLU A 306 -7.66 -7.62 -20.70
C GLU A 306 -8.89 -7.87 -19.82
N ALA A 307 -9.36 -9.11 -19.72
CA ALA A 307 -10.49 -9.44 -18.86
C ALA A 307 -10.15 -9.32 -17.36
N ILE A 308 -8.88 -9.54 -16.98
CA ILE A 308 -8.43 -9.48 -15.59
C ILE A 308 -8.11 -8.05 -15.17
N LYS A 309 -7.48 -7.30 -16.06
CA LYS A 309 -7.00 -5.93 -15.82
C LYS A 309 -7.10 -5.10 -17.09
N PRO A 310 -8.24 -4.42 -17.30
CA PRO A 310 -8.51 -3.69 -18.53
C PRO A 310 -7.47 -2.63 -18.89
N ASP A 311 -7.26 -2.42 -20.18
CA ASP A 311 -6.36 -1.42 -20.79
C ASP A 311 -4.86 -1.63 -20.47
N VAL A 312 -4.44 -2.81 -19.98
CA VAL A 312 -3.01 -3.09 -19.83
C VAL A 312 -2.32 -3.22 -21.20
N ARG A 313 -1.05 -2.83 -21.24
CA ARG A 313 -0.26 -2.88 -22.48
C ARG A 313 0.15 -4.31 -22.88
N MET A 314 0.15 -5.24 -21.93
CA MET A 314 0.43 -6.66 -22.22
C MET A 314 -0.74 -7.25 -23.02
N PRO A 315 -0.53 -7.77 -24.24
CA PRO A 315 -1.61 -8.39 -25.01
C PRO A 315 -2.06 -9.71 -24.38
N SER A 316 -3.32 -10.10 -24.63
CA SER A 316 -3.82 -11.43 -24.29
C SER A 316 -3.32 -12.47 -25.31
N PHE A 317 -2.88 -13.63 -24.83
CA PHE A 317 -2.31 -14.72 -25.65
C PHE A 317 -3.25 -15.94 -25.73
N GLY A 318 -4.54 -15.78 -25.46
CA GLY A 318 -5.53 -16.87 -25.49
C GLY A 318 -5.75 -17.53 -26.88
N ALA A 319 -5.19 -16.96 -27.95
CA ALA A 319 -5.16 -17.61 -29.28
C ALA A 319 -4.08 -18.70 -29.41
N LEU A 320 -3.13 -18.79 -28.46
CA LEU A 320 -2.13 -19.85 -28.41
C LEU A 320 -2.79 -21.18 -27.98
N PRO A 321 -2.24 -22.33 -28.40
CA PRO A 321 -2.61 -23.61 -27.80
C PRO A 321 -2.45 -23.58 -26.27
N GLU A 322 -3.41 -24.17 -25.57
CA GLU A 322 -3.40 -24.19 -24.10
C GLU A 322 -2.13 -24.80 -23.54
N GLU A 323 -1.61 -25.86 -24.16
CA GLU A 323 -0.35 -26.50 -23.81
C GLU A 323 0.87 -25.54 -23.88
N HIS A 324 0.85 -24.58 -24.81
CA HIS A 324 1.91 -23.57 -24.91
C HIS A 324 1.82 -22.57 -23.76
N ILE A 325 0.63 -22.13 -23.40
CA ILE A 325 0.42 -21.21 -22.27
C ILE A 325 0.83 -21.90 -20.96
N GLN A 326 0.46 -23.17 -20.78
CA GLN A 326 0.83 -23.98 -19.61
C GLN A 326 2.36 -24.16 -19.52
N ALA A 327 3.05 -24.43 -20.64
CA ALA A 327 4.50 -24.55 -20.65
C ALA A 327 5.19 -23.21 -20.32
N ILE A 328 4.72 -22.09 -20.87
CA ILE A 328 5.24 -20.75 -20.54
C ILE A 328 5.02 -20.45 -19.05
N ALA A 329 3.84 -20.79 -18.50
CA ALA A 329 3.55 -20.60 -17.08
C ALA A 329 4.47 -21.44 -16.19
N ALA A 330 4.73 -22.70 -16.56
CA ALA A 330 5.68 -23.57 -15.85
C ALA A 330 7.09 -22.99 -15.85
N TYR A 331 7.55 -22.45 -16.96
CA TYR A 331 8.84 -21.75 -17.03
C TYR A 331 8.90 -20.56 -16.09
N LEU A 332 7.86 -19.70 -16.09
CA LEU A 332 7.81 -18.53 -15.22
C LEU A 332 7.71 -18.90 -13.72
N GLU A 333 7.06 -20.03 -13.41
CA GLU A 333 6.99 -20.59 -12.05
C GLU A 333 8.34 -21.11 -11.55
N GLY A 334 9.23 -21.54 -12.44
CA GLY A 334 10.61 -21.92 -12.12
C GLY A 334 11.58 -20.75 -11.96
N LEU A 335 11.18 -19.50 -12.20
CA LEU A 335 12.03 -18.31 -12.08
C LEU A 335 11.99 -17.75 -10.64
N GLU A 336 12.65 -18.46 -9.72
CA GLU A 336 12.79 -18.07 -8.30
C GLU A 336 13.96 -17.11 -8.06
#